data_cf6361cda740660d85c8e30929296a0e
#
_entry.id   cf6361cda740660d85c8e30929296a0e
#
_cell.length_a   1.000
_cell.length_b   1.000
_cell.length_c   1.000
_cell.angle_alpha   90.00
_cell.angle_beta   90.00
_cell.angle_gamma   90.00
#
_symmetry.space_group_name_H-M   'P 1'
#
loop_
_entity.id
_entity.type
_entity.pdbx_description
1 polymer ?
#
loop_
_entity_poly.entity_id
_entity_poly.type
_entity_poly.pdbx_seq_one_letter_code
_entity_poly.pdbx_strand_id
1 'polypeptide(L)'
;MKFYFDCGLPRSGSTLLTALLNQNPNIHAGTLSPVFELMYYTNEILHKEQAQAFPKPKVFQEIVTNTLINYYSDVTNPVVIDKCRAWPAHIDIIKKYVTDNPKLICTVRHPLDILASFITLFHKDNTYNFIDRAMTEKKIPLTDDNRCHYMMNPGGIVWESMNALATAFRQKQTQYIYFVQYDDLVSNPRFVMQNLHGYLRLDSFNYDYDNITQKNREKDAEVYGLPTMHEVRKSINKISKPYSEVLSTDVINKYINYDFWNQQ
;
A
#
# COMPACT_ATOMS: atom_id res chain seq x y z
N MET A 1 18.17 -10.42 -9.00
CA MET A 1 17.24 -9.47 -8.38
C MET A 1 16.30 -10.23 -7.46
N LYS A 2 16.02 -9.71 -6.26
CA LYS A 2 15.11 -10.32 -5.28
C LYS A 2 13.91 -9.41 -5.08
N PHE A 3 12.70 -9.97 -5.13
CA PHE A 3 11.48 -9.20 -5.03
C PHE A 3 10.80 -9.38 -3.67
N TYR A 4 10.32 -8.27 -3.11
CA TYR A 4 9.42 -8.18 -1.97
C TYR A 4 8.25 -7.28 -2.35
N PHE A 5 7.20 -7.24 -1.51
CA PHE A 5 5.94 -6.56 -1.84
C PHE A 5 5.51 -5.66 -0.70
N ASP A 6 5.22 -4.38 -0.99
CA ASP A 6 4.61 -3.43 -0.05
C ASP A 6 3.10 -3.32 -0.37
N CYS A 7 2.29 -3.54 0.65
CA CYS A 7 0.84 -3.57 0.53
C CYS A 7 0.13 -2.73 1.60
N GLY A 8 0.80 -1.72 2.10
CA GLY A 8 0.29 -0.88 3.19
C GLY A 8 -1.06 -0.21 2.92
N LEU A 9 -1.83 -0.02 4.00
CA LEU A 9 -3.07 0.74 3.95
C LEU A 9 -2.79 2.19 3.52
N PRO A 10 -3.77 2.90 2.91
CA PRO A 10 -3.57 4.31 2.57
C PRO A 10 -3.35 5.12 3.86
N ARG A 11 -2.50 6.15 3.79
CA ARG A 11 -2.17 7.05 4.92
C ARG A 11 -1.61 6.36 6.17
N SER A 12 -1.09 5.16 6.05
CA SER A 12 -0.47 4.36 7.13
C SER A 12 1.06 4.48 7.21
N GLY A 13 1.67 5.42 6.47
CA GLY A 13 3.12 5.64 6.50
C GLY A 13 3.91 4.85 5.46
N SER A 14 3.27 4.17 4.50
CA SER A 14 3.96 3.40 3.46
C SER A 14 4.92 4.26 2.63
N THR A 15 4.59 5.53 2.36
CA THR A 15 5.50 6.45 1.63
C THR A 15 6.73 6.83 2.47
N LEU A 16 6.56 7.02 3.79
CA LEU A 16 7.68 7.22 4.71
C LEU A 16 8.59 5.99 4.74
N LEU A 17 8.01 4.80 4.86
CA LEU A 17 8.75 3.54 4.85
C LEU A 17 9.53 3.36 3.54
N THR A 18 8.90 3.63 2.40
CA THR A 18 9.54 3.61 1.07
C THR A 18 10.72 4.58 1.01
N ALA A 19 10.56 5.81 1.53
CA ALA A 19 11.63 6.81 1.53
C ALA A 19 12.81 6.40 2.43
N LEU A 20 12.55 5.77 3.58
CA LEU A 20 13.58 5.19 4.44
C LEU A 20 14.31 4.05 3.71
N LEU A 21 13.59 3.06 3.20
CA LEU A 21 14.18 1.91 2.50
C LEU A 21 15.08 2.34 1.33
N ASN A 22 14.71 3.37 0.60
CA ASN A 22 15.50 3.92 -0.51
C ASN A 22 16.79 4.65 -0.10
N GLN A 23 17.07 4.84 1.19
CA GLN A 23 18.39 5.29 1.64
C GLN A 23 19.43 4.17 1.44
N ASN A 24 19.02 2.90 1.54
CA ASN A 24 19.91 1.77 1.29
C ASN A 24 20.15 1.61 -0.22
N PRO A 25 21.41 1.73 -0.71
CA PRO A 25 21.72 1.65 -2.13
C PRO A 25 21.41 0.27 -2.75
N ASN A 26 21.25 -0.75 -1.93
CA ASN A 26 20.89 -2.10 -2.39
C ASN A 26 19.38 -2.30 -2.57
N ILE A 27 18.55 -1.34 -2.18
CA ILE A 27 17.09 -1.46 -2.21
C ILE A 27 16.50 -0.42 -3.15
N HIS A 28 15.65 -0.88 -4.06
CA HIS A 28 14.69 -0.05 -4.78
C HIS A 28 13.31 -0.30 -4.18
N ALA A 29 12.77 0.66 -3.47
CA ALA A 29 11.38 0.64 -3.02
C ALA A 29 10.55 1.58 -3.90
N GLY A 30 9.60 1.00 -4.64
CA GLY A 30 8.80 1.71 -5.62
C GLY A 30 7.68 2.58 -5.01
N THR A 31 7.12 3.44 -5.85
CA THR A 31 5.78 4.00 -5.68
C THR A 31 4.74 2.97 -6.10
N LEU A 32 3.45 3.32 -6.07
CA LEU A 32 2.40 2.44 -6.59
C LEU A 32 2.71 2.01 -8.03
N SER A 33 2.72 0.71 -8.30
CA SER A 33 3.01 0.13 -9.62
C SER A 33 1.79 -0.56 -10.22
N PRO A 34 1.69 -0.68 -11.54
CA PRO A 34 0.65 -1.47 -12.23
C PRO A 34 1.01 -2.96 -12.35
N VAL A 35 2.10 -3.41 -11.75
CA VAL A 35 2.62 -4.78 -11.92
C VAL A 35 1.60 -5.83 -11.49
N PHE A 36 0.93 -5.58 -10.36
CA PHE A 36 -0.12 -6.48 -9.88
C PHE A 36 -1.20 -6.68 -10.95
N GLU A 37 -1.77 -5.59 -11.47
CA GLU A 37 -2.84 -5.63 -12.46
C GLU A 37 -2.39 -6.34 -13.73
N LEU A 38 -1.18 -6.06 -14.20
CA LEU A 38 -0.61 -6.72 -15.38
C LEU A 38 -0.46 -8.23 -15.17
N MET A 39 0.06 -8.66 -14.03
CA MET A 39 0.20 -10.07 -13.69
C MET A 39 -1.16 -10.75 -13.49
N TYR A 40 -2.08 -10.10 -12.78
CA TYR A 40 -3.41 -10.61 -12.48
C TYR A 40 -4.21 -10.83 -13.76
N TYR A 41 -4.37 -9.80 -14.60
CA TYR A 41 -5.14 -9.91 -15.84
C TYR A 41 -4.49 -10.86 -16.84
N THR A 42 -3.17 -10.94 -16.89
CA THR A 42 -2.48 -11.94 -17.70
C THR A 42 -2.80 -13.35 -17.20
N ASN A 43 -2.75 -13.58 -15.89
CA ASN A 43 -3.15 -14.88 -15.31
C ASN A 43 -4.63 -15.21 -15.62
N GLU A 44 -5.55 -14.24 -15.53
CA GLU A 44 -6.96 -14.45 -15.85
C GLU A 44 -7.21 -14.84 -17.31
N ILE A 45 -6.43 -14.30 -18.25
CA ILE A 45 -6.50 -14.69 -19.67
C ILE A 45 -6.19 -16.16 -19.85
N LEU A 46 -5.34 -16.78 -19.02
CA LEU A 46 -4.97 -18.18 -19.13
C LEU A 46 -6.13 -19.14 -18.82
N HIS A 47 -7.15 -18.66 -18.12
CA HIS A 47 -8.34 -19.43 -17.79
C HIS A 47 -9.46 -19.31 -18.84
N LYS A 48 -9.26 -18.51 -19.90
CA LYS A 48 -10.24 -18.36 -20.98
C LYS A 48 -10.18 -19.53 -21.97
N GLU A 49 -11.30 -19.83 -22.60
CA GLU A 49 -11.46 -20.96 -23.52
C GLU A 49 -10.39 -20.98 -24.62
N GLN A 50 -10.05 -19.80 -25.21
CA GLN A 50 -9.04 -19.73 -26.27
C GLN A 50 -7.64 -20.15 -25.78
N ALA A 51 -7.28 -19.78 -24.54
CA ALA A 51 -6.00 -20.18 -23.97
C ALA A 51 -6.01 -21.69 -23.58
N GLN A 52 -7.16 -22.23 -23.22
CA GLN A 52 -7.32 -23.64 -22.92
C GLN A 52 -7.35 -24.51 -24.20
N ALA A 53 -7.87 -23.97 -25.31
CA ALA A 53 -7.86 -24.65 -26.61
C ALA A 53 -6.44 -24.84 -27.17
N PHE A 54 -5.50 -23.93 -26.86
CA PHE A 54 -4.10 -23.98 -27.29
C PHE A 54 -3.16 -23.86 -26.08
N PRO A 55 -3.08 -24.87 -25.21
CA PRO A 55 -2.37 -24.78 -23.96
C PRO A 55 -0.86 -24.69 -24.17
N LYS A 56 -0.25 -23.62 -23.66
CA LYS A 56 1.20 -23.42 -23.62
C LYS A 56 1.62 -23.06 -22.18
N PRO A 57 1.44 -23.95 -21.19
CA PRO A 57 1.54 -23.58 -19.77
C PRO A 57 2.89 -23.00 -19.39
N LYS A 58 4.01 -23.49 -19.94
CA LYS A 58 5.35 -22.96 -19.70
C LYS A 58 5.51 -21.53 -20.23
N VAL A 59 5.07 -21.28 -21.47
CA VAL A 59 5.15 -19.95 -22.10
C VAL A 59 4.30 -18.95 -21.30
N PHE A 60 3.13 -19.34 -20.90
CA PHE A 60 2.25 -18.48 -20.10
C PHE A 60 2.85 -18.16 -18.74
N GLN A 61 3.40 -19.16 -18.05
CA GLN A 61 4.11 -18.94 -16.78
C GLN A 61 5.26 -17.94 -16.96
N GLU A 62 6.04 -18.07 -18.01
CA GLU A 62 7.11 -17.14 -18.34
C GLU A 62 6.61 -15.72 -18.62
N ILE A 63 5.49 -15.56 -19.34
CA ILE A 63 4.89 -14.25 -19.61
C ILE A 63 4.51 -13.55 -18.28
N VAL A 64 3.82 -14.24 -17.37
CA VAL A 64 3.42 -13.64 -16.09
C VAL A 64 4.64 -13.30 -15.24
N THR A 65 5.60 -14.22 -15.11
CA THR A 65 6.84 -14.00 -14.35
C THR A 65 7.65 -12.84 -14.93
N ASN A 66 7.80 -12.81 -16.26
CA ASN A 66 8.58 -11.77 -16.94
C ASN A 66 7.90 -10.38 -16.87
N THR A 67 6.60 -10.29 -16.63
CA THR A 67 5.93 -9.00 -16.40
C THR A 67 6.60 -8.23 -15.26
N LEU A 68 6.83 -8.87 -14.11
CA LEU A 68 7.52 -8.26 -12.96
C LEU A 68 8.98 -7.92 -13.30
N ILE A 69 9.71 -8.86 -13.91
CA ILE A 69 11.13 -8.69 -14.26
C ILE A 69 11.31 -7.55 -15.27
N ASN A 70 10.48 -7.51 -16.32
CA ASN A 70 10.59 -6.51 -17.38
C ASN A 70 10.18 -5.11 -16.90
N TYR A 71 9.19 -5.02 -16.00
CA TYR A 71 8.80 -3.73 -15.43
C TYR A 71 9.94 -3.07 -14.65
N TYR A 72 10.79 -3.86 -13.99
CA TYR A 72 11.94 -3.39 -13.24
C TYR A 72 13.29 -3.61 -13.97
N SER A 73 13.27 -3.74 -15.30
CA SER A 73 14.48 -4.02 -16.09
C SER A 73 15.53 -2.90 -16.08
N ASP A 74 15.11 -1.67 -15.82
CA ASP A 74 15.97 -0.48 -15.67
C ASP A 74 16.53 -0.32 -14.25
N VAL A 75 16.04 -1.12 -13.28
CA VAL A 75 16.49 -1.08 -11.88
C VAL A 75 17.69 -2.00 -11.71
N THR A 76 18.79 -1.45 -11.18
CA THR A 76 20.04 -2.20 -10.96
C THR A 76 20.23 -2.70 -9.53
N ASN A 77 19.36 -2.28 -8.60
CA ASN A 77 19.42 -2.69 -7.21
C ASN A 77 19.16 -4.21 -7.06
N PRO A 78 19.92 -4.93 -6.20
CA PRO A 78 19.72 -6.36 -5.99
C PRO A 78 18.38 -6.71 -5.35
N VAL A 79 17.74 -5.76 -4.65
CA VAL A 79 16.45 -5.91 -3.98
C VAL A 79 15.46 -4.90 -4.53
N VAL A 80 14.29 -5.38 -4.94
CA VAL A 80 13.15 -4.55 -5.38
C VAL A 80 11.95 -4.82 -4.48
N ILE A 81 11.31 -3.76 -4.04
CA ILE A 81 10.06 -3.81 -3.27
C ILE A 81 8.97 -3.19 -4.14
N ASP A 82 8.13 -4.03 -4.73
CA ASP A 82 6.98 -3.61 -5.51
C ASP A 82 5.83 -3.19 -4.60
N LYS A 83 5.13 -2.12 -4.97
CA LYS A 83 4.07 -1.57 -4.13
C LYS A 83 2.71 -1.65 -4.82
N CYS A 84 1.82 -2.47 -4.26
CA CYS A 84 0.40 -2.49 -4.61
C CYS A 84 -0.45 -2.98 -3.43
N ARG A 85 -1.55 -2.27 -3.13
CA ARG A 85 -2.46 -2.61 -2.02
C ARG A 85 -3.22 -3.92 -2.22
N ALA A 86 -3.30 -4.42 -3.44
CA ALA A 86 -4.01 -5.65 -3.76
C ALA A 86 -3.21 -6.94 -3.46
N TRP A 87 -1.90 -6.87 -3.28
CA TRP A 87 -1.05 -8.05 -3.06
C TRP A 87 -1.54 -9.00 -1.95
N PRO A 88 -2.08 -8.54 -0.79
CA PRO A 88 -2.54 -9.45 0.25
C PRO A 88 -3.67 -10.39 -0.19
N ALA A 89 -4.53 -9.94 -1.10
CA ALA A 89 -5.62 -10.78 -1.62
C ALA A 89 -5.15 -11.83 -2.64
N HIS A 90 -3.91 -11.70 -3.15
CA HIS A 90 -3.39 -12.49 -4.26
C HIS A 90 -1.98 -13.04 -4.02
N ILE A 91 -1.70 -13.46 -2.78
CA ILE A 91 -0.42 -14.08 -2.41
C ILE A 91 -0.15 -15.35 -3.23
N ASP A 92 -1.19 -16.04 -3.65
CA ASP A 92 -1.12 -17.21 -4.53
C ASP A 92 -0.50 -16.89 -5.90
N ILE A 93 -0.73 -15.71 -6.47
CA ILE A 93 -0.07 -15.26 -7.70
C ILE A 93 1.44 -15.12 -7.47
N ILE A 94 1.84 -14.52 -6.34
CA ILE A 94 3.25 -14.40 -6.00
C ILE A 94 3.87 -15.79 -5.82
N LYS A 95 3.19 -16.69 -5.13
CA LYS A 95 3.66 -18.06 -4.92
C LYS A 95 3.79 -18.86 -6.21
N LYS A 96 2.86 -18.66 -7.13
CA LYS A 96 2.84 -19.37 -8.41
C LYS A 96 3.92 -18.88 -9.38
N TYR A 97 4.22 -17.57 -9.40
CA TYR A 97 5.00 -16.97 -10.48
C TYR A 97 6.33 -16.33 -10.04
N VAL A 98 6.51 -16.06 -8.73
CA VAL A 98 7.69 -15.32 -8.25
C VAL A 98 8.50 -16.12 -7.26
N THR A 99 7.91 -16.62 -6.17
CA THR A 99 8.61 -17.33 -5.10
C THR A 99 7.67 -18.13 -4.21
N ASP A 100 8.08 -19.33 -3.81
CA ASP A 100 7.29 -20.19 -2.90
C ASP A 100 7.15 -19.60 -1.48
N ASN A 101 8.03 -18.67 -1.11
CA ASN A 101 8.02 -18.02 0.20
C ASN A 101 7.97 -16.50 0.05
N PRO A 102 6.81 -15.94 -0.36
CA PRO A 102 6.63 -14.51 -0.50
C PRO A 102 6.82 -13.77 0.82
N LYS A 103 7.30 -12.53 0.74
CA LYS A 103 7.37 -11.63 1.89
C LYS A 103 6.73 -10.31 1.53
N LEU A 104 5.66 -10.01 2.26
CA LEU A 104 4.90 -8.79 2.12
C LEU A 104 5.16 -7.89 3.34
N ILE A 105 5.19 -6.59 3.11
CA ILE A 105 5.27 -5.57 4.15
C ILE A 105 3.94 -4.84 4.12
N CYS A 106 3.24 -4.79 5.24
CA CYS A 106 1.97 -4.09 5.33
C CYS A 106 2.02 -3.02 6.42
N THR A 107 2.13 -1.75 6.01
CA THR A 107 1.94 -0.67 6.97
C THR A 107 0.47 -0.54 7.31
N VAL A 108 0.16 -0.54 8.59
CA VAL A 108 -1.21 -0.47 9.11
C VAL A 108 -1.38 0.72 10.07
N ARG A 109 -2.59 1.23 10.13
CA ARG A 109 -2.98 2.33 11.00
C ARG A 109 -4.47 2.23 11.28
N HIS A 110 -4.91 2.67 12.46
CA HIS A 110 -6.34 2.63 12.80
C HIS A 110 -7.19 3.34 11.72
N PRO A 111 -8.30 2.74 11.25
CA PRO A 111 -9.10 3.31 10.15
C PRO A 111 -9.59 4.73 10.42
N LEU A 112 -9.96 5.06 11.65
CA LEU A 112 -10.33 6.43 12.01
C LEU A 112 -9.19 7.43 11.82
N ASP A 113 -7.95 7.05 12.14
CA ASP A 113 -6.78 7.91 11.90
C ASP A 113 -6.47 8.06 10.40
N ILE A 114 -6.73 7.02 9.60
CA ILE A 114 -6.64 7.09 8.14
C ILE A 114 -7.66 8.09 7.61
N LEU A 115 -8.92 7.98 8.03
CA LEU A 115 -10.00 8.89 7.62
C LEU A 115 -9.70 10.33 8.04
N ALA A 116 -9.30 10.55 9.29
CA ALA A 116 -8.92 11.87 9.79
C ALA A 116 -7.74 12.48 9.01
N SER A 117 -6.76 11.64 8.64
CA SER A 117 -5.65 12.07 7.79
C SER A 117 -6.10 12.51 6.40
N PHE A 118 -7.07 11.82 5.78
CA PHE A 118 -7.64 12.23 4.50
C PHE A 118 -8.43 13.52 4.61
N ILE A 119 -9.33 13.65 5.60
CA ILE A 119 -10.13 14.87 5.79
C ILE A 119 -9.22 16.08 6.04
N THR A 120 -8.19 15.93 6.90
CA THR A 120 -7.19 16.98 7.13
C THR A 120 -6.48 17.38 5.84
N LEU A 121 -6.13 16.41 4.99
CA LEU A 121 -5.48 16.65 3.71
C LEU A 121 -6.41 17.38 2.73
N PHE A 122 -7.68 16.96 2.64
CA PHE A 122 -8.67 17.61 1.77
C PHE A 122 -8.88 19.08 2.13
N HIS A 123 -8.91 19.39 3.43
CA HIS A 123 -9.02 20.77 3.90
C HIS A 123 -7.73 21.57 3.66
N LYS A 124 -6.55 20.94 3.82
CA LYS A 124 -5.25 21.58 3.60
C LYS A 124 -5.07 21.98 2.14
N ASP A 125 -5.28 21.02 1.23
CA ASP A 125 -5.03 21.23 -0.20
C ASP A 125 -6.17 22.02 -0.86
N ASN A 126 -7.37 22.03 -0.25
CA ASN A 126 -8.57 22.76 -0.66
C ASN A 126 -8.86 22.69 -2.16
N THR A 127 -8.71 21.49 -2.75
CA THR A 127 -8.86 21.22 -4.17
C THR A 127 -9.98 20.20 -4.40
N TYR A 128 -10.53 20.20 -5.62
CA TYR A 128 -11.47 19.17 -6.07
C TYR A 128 -10.73 17.86 -6.35
N ASN A 129 -10.67 17.00 -5.36
CA ASN A 129 -9.84 15.80 -5.34
C ASN A 129 -10.54 14.58 -5.99
N PHE A 130 -9.82 13.46 -6.10
CA PHE A 130 -10.32 12.23 -6.75
C PHE A 130 -11.54 11.62 -6.04
N ILE A 131 -11.65 11.76 -4.72
CA ILE A 131 -12.84 11.32 -3.97
C ILE A 131 -14.04 12.21 -4.33
N ASP A 132 -13.84 13.53 -4.37
CA ASP A 132 -14.91 14.48 -4.71
C ASP A 132 -15.41 14.26 -6.14
N ARG A 133 -14.51 13.98 -7.10
CA ARG A 133 -14.89 13.61 -8.48
C ARG A 133 -15.79 12.39 -8.50
N ALA A 134 -15.37 11.31 -7.85
CA ALA A 134 -16.13 10.07 -7.82
C ALA A 134 -17.46 10.18 -7.07
N MET A 135 -17.53 10.99 -6.00
CA MET A 135 -18.76 11.27 -5.28
C MET A 135 -19.75 12.12 -6.13
N THR A 136 -19.23 13.11 -6.84
CA THR A 136 -20.04 13.96 -7.74
C THR A 136 -20.68 13.15 -8.85
N GLU A 137 -19.94 12.24 -9.49
CA GLU A 137 -20.48 11.32 -10.51
C GLU A 137 -21.64 10.48 -9.97
N LYS A 138 -21.57 10.09 -8.69
CA LYS A 138 -22.62 9.34 -7.98
C LYS A 138 -23.68 10.22 -7.31
N LYS A 139 -23.62 11.54 -7.50
CA LYS A 139 -24.53 12.51 -6.89
C LYS A 139 -24.56 12.45 -5.35
N ILE A 140 -23.43 12.16 -4.72
CA ILE A 140 -23.28 12.14 -3.27
C ILE A 140 -22.84 13.53 -2.81
N PRO A 141 -23.49 14.15 -1.80
CA PRO A 141 -23.09 15.44 -1.26
C PRO A 141 -21.67 15.43 -0.70
N LEU A 142 -20.88 16.48 -0.98
CA LEU A 142 -19.47 16.60 -0.59
C LEU A 142 -19.32 17.07 0.86
N THR A 143 -19.83 16.31 1.82
CA THR A 143 -19.57 16.49 3.26
C THR A 143 -18.45 15.59 3.72
N ASP A 144 -17.80 15.93 4.82
CA ASP A 144 -16.71 15.10 5.37
C ASP A 144 -17.17 13.71 5.78
N ASP A 145 -18.37 13.60 6.36
CA ASP A 145 -18.96 12.32 6.72
C ASP A 145 -19.22 11.46 5.48
N ASN A 146 -19.77 12.04 4.42
CA ASN A 146 -19.99 11.33 3.17
C ASN A 146 -18.67 10.92 2.50
N ARG A 147 -17.61 11.74 2.58
CA ARG A 147 -16.26 11.37 2.13
C ARG A 147 -15.75 10.16 2.92
N CYS A 148 -15.88 10.16 4.25
CA CYS A 148 -15.51 9.03 5.09
C CYS A 148 -16.28 7.77 4.71
N HIS A 149 -17.60 7.86 4.59
CA HIS A 149 -18.44 6.73 4.19
C HIS A 149 -18.09 6.22 2.79
N TYR A 150 -17.85 7.12 1.84
CA TYR A 150 -17.43 6.75 0.49
C TYR A 150 -16.13 5.96 0.48
N MET A 151 -15.12 6.43 1.22
CA MET A 151 -13.82 5.74 1.33
C MET A 151 -13.92 4.37 2.02
N MET A 152 -14.90 4.19 2.92
CA MET A 152 -15.13 2.96 3.70
C MET A 152 -16.19 2.02 3.10
N ASN A 153 -16.77 2.34 1.95
CA ASN A 153 -17.72 1.48 1.24
C ASN A 153 -17.02 0.70 0.10
N PRO A 154 -17.61 -0.40 -0.41
CA PRO A 154 -17.09 -1.12 -1.56
C PRO A 154 -16.78 -0.20 -2.75
N GLY A 155 -15.58 -0.32 -3.29
CA GLY A 155 -15.02 0.59 -4.30
C GLY A 155 -14.29 1.81 -3.72
N GLY A 156 -14.36 2.05 -2.40
CA GLY A 156 -13.61 3.12 -1.74
C GLY A 156 -12.18 2.69 -1.39
N ILE A 157 -11.24 3.64 -1.46
CA ILE A 157 -9.79 3.36 -1.34
C ILE A 157 -9.39 2.70 -0.01
N VAL A 158 -10.06 3.05 1.10
CA VAL A 158 -9.77 2.47 2.42
C VAL A 158 -10.36 1.06 2.49
N TRP A 159 -11.62 0.91 2.06
CA TRP A 159 -12.31 -0.37 2.08
C TRP A 159 -11.60 -1.41 1.20
N GLU A 160 -11.23 -1.07 -0.04
CA GLU A 160 -10.55 -1.99 -0.96
C GLU A 160 -9.22 -2.49 -0.38
N SER A 161 -8.43 -1.58 0.21
CA SER A 161 -7.16 -1.93 0.85
C SER A 161 -7.35 -2.84 2.07
N MET A 162 -8.35 -2.55 2.90
CA MET A 162 -8.71 -3.37 4.05
C MET A 162 -9.29 -4.73 3.63
N ASN A 163 -10.12 -4.78 2.59
CA ASN A 163 -10.68 -6.02 2.09
C ASN A 163 -9.61 -6.93 1.48
N ALA A 164 -8.62 -6.37 0.78
CA ALA A 164 -7.46 -7.12 0.32
C ALA A 164 -6.71 -7.77 1.49
N LEU A 165 -6.46 -7.01 2.55
CA LEU A 165 -5.83 -7.53 3.77
C LEU A 165 -6.71 -8.59 4.46
N ALA A 166 -8.01 -8.32 4.64
CA ALA A 166 -8.96 -9.27 5.23
C ALA A 166 -9.02 -10.58 4.43
N THR A 167 -8.78 -10.54 3.11
CA THR A 167 -8.70 -11.75 2.29
C THR A 167 -7.51 -12.62 2.69
N ALA A 168 -6.33 -12.03 2.95
CA ALA A 168 -5.19 -12.80 3.46
C ALA A 168 -5.48 -13.48 4.80
N PHE A 169 -6.23 -12.81 5.69
CA PHE A 169 -6.69 -13.42 6.95
C PHE A 169 -7.65 -14.59 6.70
N ARG A 170 -8.67 -14.42 5.87
CA ARG A 170 -9.62 -15.49 5.52
C ARG A 170 -8.93 -16.69 4.87
N GLN A 171 -7.91 -16.45 4.05
CA GLN A 171 -7.10 -17.47 3.38
C GLN A 171 -6.00 -18.07 4.28
N LYS A 172 -5.87 -17.61 5.52
CA LYS A 172 -4.80 -18.03 6.46
C LYS A 172 -3.39 -17.86 5.88
N GLN A 173 -3.15 -16.72 5.24
CA GLN A 173 -1.86 -16.41 4.58
C GLN A 173 -1.09 -15.28 5.29
N THR A 174 -1.50 -14.88 6.48
CA THR A 174 -0.88 -13.78 7.25
C THR A 174 0.57 -14.05 7.64
N GLN A 175 1.01 -15.32 7.66
CA GLN A 175 2.41 -15.69 7.91
C GLN A 175 3.39 -15.14 6.85
N TYR A 176 2.89 -14.71 5.70
CA TYR A 176 3.69 -14.06 4.65
C TYR A 176 3.73 -12.53 4.78
N ILE A 177 3.03 -11.97 5.77
CA ILE A 177 2.88 -10.50 5.94
C ILE A 177 3.58 -10.06 7.22
N TYR A 178 4.48 -9.09 7.09
CA TYR A 178 5.05 -8.36 8.22
C TYR A 178 4.29 -7.05 8.41
N PHE A 179 3.64 -6.91 9.55
CA PHE A 179 2.87 -5.72 9.89
C PHE A 179 3.78 -4.64 10.48
N VAL A 180 3.71 -3.45 9.93
CA VAL A 180 4.37 -2.24 10.44
C VAL A 180 3.28 -1.29 10.94
N GLN A 181 3.15 -1.16 12.25
CA GLN A 181 2.25 -0.18 12.84
C GLN A 181 2.78 1.24 12.58
N TYR A 182 1.91 2.13 12.12
CA TYR A 182 2.29 3.53 11.85
C TYR A 182 2.87 4.21 13.09
N ASP A 183 2.24 4.00 14.25
CA ASP A 183 2.67 4.62 15.50
C ASP A 183 4.07 4.14 15.92
N ASP A 184 4.40 2.86 15.72
CA ASP A 184 5.74 2.34 15.96
C ASP A 184 6.76 2.90 14.97
N LEU A 185 6.38 3.00 13.69
CA LEU A 185 7.26 3.56 12.66
C LEU A 185 7.63 5.01 12.96
N VAL A 186 6.74 5.81 13.53
CA VAL A 186 7.03 7.22 13.85
C VAL A 186 7.64 7.42 15.24
N SER A 187 7.36 6.53 16.21
CA SER A 187 7.88 6.65 17.59
C SER A 187 9.22 5.94 17.79
N ASN A 188 9.43 4.82 17.13
CA ASN A 188 10.67 4.03 17.23
C ASN A 188 11.11 3.46 15.86
N PRO A 189 11.41 4.33 14.88
CA PRO A 189 11.73 3.92 13.51
C PRO A 189 12.94 2.99 13.44
N ARG A 190 13.94 3.17 14.30
CA ARG A 190 15.13 2.32 14.35
C ARG A 190 14.79 0.87 14.65
N PHE A 191 13.96 0.63 15.65
CA PHE A 191 13.51 -0.71 16.03
C PHE A 191 12.69 -1.36 14.90
N VAL A 192 11.76 -0.60 14.31
CA VAL A 192 10.94 -1.08 13.18
C VAL A 192 11.82 -1.49 12.00
N MET A 193 12.79 -0.65 11.61
CA MET A 193 13.67 -0.94 10.48
C MET A 193 14.58 -2.14 10.74
N GLN A 194 15.10 -2.30 11.96
CA GLN A 194 15.90 -3.48 12.33
C GLN A 194 15.09 -4.78 12.21
N ASN A 195 13.88 -4.80 12.76
CA ASN A 195 13.01 -5.98 12.69
C ASN A 195 12.58 -6.28 11.25
N LEU A 196 12.29 -5.25 10.46
CA LEU A 196 11.96 -5.40 9.05
C LEU A 196 13.12 -6.03 8.27
N HIS A 197 14.36 -5.59 8.50
CA HIS A 197 15.55 -6.20 7.89
C HIS A 197 15.69 -7.68 8.29
N GLY A 198 15.47 -8.01 9.55
CA GLY A 198 15.45 -9.40 10.03
C GLY A 198 14.39 -10.24 9.31
N TYR A 199 13.15 -9.72 9.20
CA TYR A 199 12.07 -10.39 8.47
C TYR A 199 12.43 -10.59 6.98
N LEU A 200 12.94 -9.58 6.31
CA LEU A 200 13.32 -9.63 4.89
C LEU A 200 14.63 -10.44 4.67
N ARG A 201 15.37 -10.78 5.72
CA ARG A 201 16.71 -11.40 5.67
C ARG A 201 17.66 -10.54 4.84
N LEU A 202 17.72 -9.26 5.19
CA LEU A 202 18.65 -8.28 4.62
C LEU A 202 19.70 -7.90 5.66
N ASP A 203 20.88 -7.51 5.21
CA ASP A 203 21.92 -6.99 6.07
C ASP A 203 21.47 -5.69 6.75
N SER A 204 21.97 -5.44 7.95
CA SER A 204 21.70 -4.21 8.68
C SER A 204 22.18 -2.98 7.89
N PHE A 205 21.44 -1.89 7.99
CA PHE A 205 21.77 -0.61 7.37
C PHE A 205 21.51 0.54 8.35
N ASN A 206 22.36 1.54 8.36
CA ASN A 206 22.21 2.72 9.19
C ASN A 206 21.40 3.77 8.44
N TYR A 207 20.15 3.94 8.86
CA TYR A 207 19.22 4.93 8.32
C TYR A 207 19.39 6.29 8.99
N ASP A 208 19.28 7.36 8.20
CA ASP A 208 19.16 8.73 8.70
C ASP A 208 17.66 9.09 8.83
N TYR A 209 17.22 9.28 10.06
CA TYR A 209 15.82 9.57 10.38
C TYR A 209 15.53 11.08 10.45
N ASP A 210 16.57 11.91 10.39
CA ASP A 210 16.49 13.36 10.49
C ASP A 210 16.62 14.07 9.13
N ASN A 211 17.15 13.36 8.09
CA ASN A 211 17.33 13.89 6.74
C ASN A 211 16.74 12.94 5.69
N ILE A 212 15.44 12.69 5.80
CA ILE A 212 14.74 11.83 4.87
C ILE A 212 14.51 12.55 3.55
N THR A 213 14.90 11.90 2.45
CA THR A 213 14.68 12.39 1.10
C THR A 213 13.79 11.42 0.32
N GLN A 214 12.81 11.97 -0.42
CA GLN A 214 11.94 11.19 -1.27
C GLN A 214 12.51 11.15 -2.67
N LYS A 215 13.04 9.98 -3.09
CA LYS A 215 13.63 9.80 -4.43
C LYS A 215 12.57 9.73 -5.51
N ASN A 216 11.46 9.03 -5.24
CA ASN A 216 10.38 8.80 -6.19
C ASN A 216 9.15 9.61 -5.77
N ARG A 217 8.59 10.41 -6.68
CA ARG A 217 7.37 11.20 -6.44
C ARG A 217 6.28 10.79 -7.40
N GLU A 218 5.08 10.63 -6.89
CA GLU A 218 3.89 10.44 -7.70
C GLU A 218 3.40 11.80 -8.24
N LYS A 219 2.62 11.76 -9.32
CA LYS A 219 1.99 12.95 -9.90
C LYS A 219 0.70 13.29 -9.14
N ASP A 220 0.84 13.57 -7.85
CA ASP A 220 -0.26 13.72 -6.91
C ASP A 220 -1.29 14.76 -7.31
N ALA A 221 -0.83 15.94 -7.77
CA ALA A 221 -1.72 17.01 -8.21
C ALA A 221 -2.52 16.61 -9.46
N GLU A 222 -1.88 15.97 -10.43
CA GLU A 222 -2.50 15.60 -11.71
C GLU A 222 -3.48 14.44 -11.54
N VAL A 223 -3.08 13.41 -10.79
CA VAL A 223 -3.84 12.16 -10.67
C VAL A 223 -4.91 12.27 -9.58
N TYR A 224 -4.53 12.76 -8.40
CA TYR A 224 -5.41 12.75 -7.23
C TYR A 224 -6.06 14.11 -6.94
N GLY A 225 -5.55 15.20 -7.54
CA GLY A 225 -5.96 16.57 -7.17
C GLY A 225 -5.52 16.94 -5.74
N LEU A 226 -4.49 16.31 -5.20
CA LEU A 226 -3.99 16.46 -3.84
C LEU A 226 -2.47 16.63 -3.85
N PRO A 227 -1.93 17.82 -4.09
CA PRO A 227 -0.49 18.05 -4.33
C PRO A 227 0.44 17.51 -3.24
N THR A 228 -0.05 17.38 -2.00
CA THR A 228 0.76 16.95 -0.85
C THR A 228 0.42 15.55 -0.34
N MET A 229 -0.30 14.73 -1.15
CA MET A 229 -0.79 13.42 -0.71
C MET A 229 0.33 12.46 -0.30
N HIS A 230 1.42 12.39 -1.07
CA HIS A 230 2.55 11.51 -0.82
C HIS A 230 3.83 12.28 -0.42
N GLU A 231 3.68 13.51 0.09
CA GLU A 231 4.82 14.30 0.56
C GLU A 231 5.41 13.68 1.83
N VAL A 232 6.73 13.44 1.82
CA VAL A 232 7.51 13.00 2.97
C VAL A 232 8.29 14.16 3.56
N ARG A 233 8.26 14.30 4.89
CA ARG A 233 8.99 15.32 5.62
C ARG A 233 10.44 14.90 5.83
N LYS A 234 11.33 15.87 6.02
CA LYS A 234 12.76 15.63 6.27
C LYS A 234 13.03 14.82 7.54
N SER A 235 12.19 15.00 8.58
CA SER A 235 12.31 14.28 9.85
C SER A 235 11.00 13.60 10.25
N ILE A 236 11.11 12.55 11.05
CA ILE A 236 9.95 11.80 11.54
C ILE A 236 9.33 12.54 12.71
N ASN A 237 8.12 13.06 12.53
CA ASN A 237 7.35 13.71 13.60
C ASN A 237 5.89 13.25 13.53
N LYS A 238 5.31 12.86 14.67
CA LYS A 238 3.87 12.59 14.78
C LYS A 238 3.13 13.94 14.82
N ILE A 239 2.39 14.26 13.75
CA ILE A 239 1.69 15.56 13.62
C ILE A 239 0.19 15.35 13.36
N SER A 240 -0.30 14.12 13.33
CA SER A 240 -1.72 13.88 13.13
C SER A 240 -2.52 14.37 14.34
N LYS A 241 -3.53 15.18 14.08
CA LYS A 241 -4.56 15.45 15.10
C LYS A 241 -5.25 14.14 15.47
N PRO A 242 -5.67 13.98 16.73
CA PRO A 242 -6.54 12.87 17.10
C PRO A 242 -7.78 12.83 16.20
N TYR A 243 -8.21 11.65 15.79
CA TYR A 243 -9.40 11.51 14.94
C TYR A 243 -10.65 12.14 15.58
N SER A 244 -10.73 12.15 16.92
CA SER A 244 -11.83 12.77 17.67
C SER A 244 -11.95 14.29 17.50
N GLU A 245 -10.91 14.98 17.06
CA GLU A 245 -10.94 16.40 16.74
C GLU A 245 -11.32 16.69 15.27
N VAL A 246 -11.36 15.65 14.42
CA VAL A 246 -11.52 15.80 12.97
C VAL A 246 -12.82 15.17 12.48
N LEU A 247 -13.20 14.02 13.05
CA LEU A 247 -14.33 13.23 12.59
C LEU A 247 -15.57 13.45 13.47
N SER A 248 -16.74 13.32 12.86
CA SER A 248 -18.02 13.35 13.60
C SER A 248 -18.18 12.10 14.48
N THR A 249 -19.02 12.22 15.51
CA THR A 249 -19.38 11.12 16.41
C THR A 249 -19.97 9.92 15.63
N ASP A 250 -20.75 10.19 14.58
CA ASP A 250 -21.38 9.15 13.77
C ASP A 250 -20.34 8.33 13.00
N VAL A 251 -19.35 8.97 12.39
CA VAL A 251 -18.23 8.28 11.71
C VAL A 251 -17.41 7.49 12.72
N ILE A 252 -17.11 8.07 13.90
CA ILE A 252 -16.35 7.38 14.93
C ILE A 252 -17.07 6.11 15.41
N ASN A 253 -18.33 6.24 15.81
CA ASN A 253 -19.11 5.09 16.32
C ASN A 253 -19.23 3.97 15.30
N LYS A 254 -19.34 4.33 14.01
CA LYS A 254 -19.49 3.36 12.92
C LYS A 254 -18.23 2.56 12.65
N TYR A 255 -17.04 3.16 12.76
CA TYR A 255 -15.79 2.55 12.30
C TYR A 255 -14.75 2.25 13.39
N ILE A 256 -15.07 2.47 14.67
CA ILE A 256 -14.12 2.31 15.79
C ILE A 256 -13.54 0.88 15.90
N ASN A 257 -14.27 -0.14 15.50
CA ASN A 257 -13.88 -1.55 15.64
C ASN A 257 -13.42 -2.19 14.32
N TYR A 258 -12.92 -1.41 13.37
CA TYR A 258 -12.56 -1.91 12.03
C TYR A 258 -11.07 -2.31 11.90
N ASP A 259 -10.27 -2.27 12.97
CA ASP A 259 -8.84 -2.60 13.01
C ASP A 259 -8.57 -4.08 13.30
N PHE A 260 -9.21 -4.97 12.57
CA PHE A 260 -9.21 -6.43 12.78
C PHE A 260 -7.81 -7.07 12.81
N TRP A 261 -6.78 -6.46 12.25
CA TRP A 261 -5.40 -6.96 12.30
C TRP A 261 -4.75 -6.83 13.69
N ASN A 262 -5.33 -6.08 14.61
CA ASN A 262 -4.89 -5.95 16.00
C ASN A 262 -5.59 -6.93 16.97
N GLN A 263 -6.53 -7.74 16.47
CA GLN A 263 -7.38 -8.62 17.30
C GLN A 263 -6.85 -10.07 17.38
N GLN A 264 -5.55 -10.28 17.16
CA GLN A 264 -4.90 -11.60 17.23
C GLN A 264 -4.24 -11.85 18.58
#